data_143d7d2096c0e9c9dd3f76e2fe3b8508
#
_entry.id   143d7d2096c0e9c9dd3f76e2fe3b8508
#
_cell.length_a   1.000
_cell.length_b   1.000
_cell.length_c   1.000
_cell.angle_alpha   90.00
_cell.angle_beta   90.00
_cell.angle_gamma   90.00
#
_symmetry.space_group_name_H-M   'P 1'
#
loop_
_entity.id
_entity.type
_entity.pdbx_description
1 polymer ?
#
loop_
_entity_poly.entity_id
_entity_poly.type
_entity_poly.pdbx_seq_one_letter_code
_entity_poly.pdbx_strand_id
1 'polypeptide(L)'
;MMKAVTVETGKPETARLEDVPDPDPRDGSVLVEAVAVGVCGTDVEIVEGKYGWPPPGRERLVLGHESLGRVVDPGSAGGLRKGNLVVGIVRRPDPVPCPNCAVGEWDMCRNGQYTERGIKQIDGFMSERWRIEPEYAMKVDPALGILGVLLEPTTVVAKAWEQVVAIGQRAFWEPRSVLVTGAGPIGLLAALVAMQRGLDVHVLDRVASGPKPDLVRALGATYHTGAVGRIGFEPDVIVECTGVGQIIADSIQAIGAGGILCLTGVGSGGQATGLATADIAAAMVLRNNTVVGSVNANKRHWYKAGEALARADRSWLSGLVTRRERPERFASALKREPDDIKVVIQFAEA
;
A
#
# COMPACT_ATOMS: atom_id res chain seq x y z
N MET A 1 15.66 -21.22 15.77
CA MET A 1 14.64 -21.48 14.72
C MET A 1 13.39 -20.69 15.05
N MET A 2 12.68 -20.20 14.04
CA MET A 2 11.43 -19.45 14.17
C MET A 2 10.46 -19.86 13.05
N LYS A 3 9.15 -19.68 13.25
CA LYS A 3 8.14 -19.89 12.21
C LYS A 3 8.12 -18.74 11.23
N ALA A 4 8.01 -19.06 9.92
CA ALA A 4 7.82 -18.08 8.85
C ALA A 4 6.92 -18.62 7.74
N VAL A 5 6.18 -17.75 7.09
CA VAL A 5 5.44 -18.07 5.87
C VAL A 5 6.36 -17.83 4.67
N THR A 6 6.70 -18.88 3.97
CA THR A 6 7.63 -18.85 2.85
C THR A 6 6.98 -19.37 1.55
N VAL A 7 7.52 -18.97 0.41
CA VAL A 7 7.05 -19.36 -0.92
C VAL A 7 8.23 -19.59 -1.87
N GLU A 8 8.11 -20.53 -2.81
CA GLU A 8 8.99 -20.59 -3.99
C GLU A 8 8.41 -19.67 -5.06
N THR A 9 9.10 -18.57 -5.32
CA THR A 9 8.61 -17.57 -6.30
C THR A 9 8.56 -18.17 -7.71
N GLY A 10 7.54 -17.79 -8.48
CA GLY A 10 7.32 -18.34 -9.83
C GLY A 10 6.67 -19.74 -9.84
N LYS A 11 6.39 -20.33 -8.67
CA LYS A 11 5.74 -21.63 -8.55
C LYS A 11 4.49 -21.52 -7.67
N PRO A 12 3.28 -21.68 -8.23
CA PRO A 12 2.05 -21.63 -7.44
C PRO A 12 1.98 -22.79 -6.42
N GLU A 13 1.15 -22.61 -5.39
CA GLU A 13 0.85 -23.63 -4.37
C GLU A 13 2.06 -24.10 -3.54
N THR A 14 3.14 -23.33 -3.50
CA THR A 14 4.35 -23.66 -2.72
C THR A 14 4.45 -22.92 -1.39
N ALA A 15 3.49 -22.04 -1.08
CA ALA A 15 3.47 -21.31 0.18
C ALA A 15 3.25 -22.26 1.37
N ARG A 16 4.06 -22.10 2.43
CA ARG A 16 3.95 -22.90 3.64
C ARG A 16 4.46 -22.17 4.87
N LEU A 17 3.92 -22.54 6.03
CA LEU A 17 4.47 -22.15 7.33
C LEU A 17 5.53 -23.20 7.70
N GLU A 18 6.75 -22.76 7.89
CA GLU A 18 7.88 -23.67 8.19
C GLU A 18 8.84 -23.07 9.21
N ASP A 19 9.70 -23.92 9.75
CA ASP A 19 10.79 -23.49 10.62
C ASP A 19 11.98 -23.00 9.76
N VAL A 20 12.35 -21.75 9.99
CA VAL A 20 13.50 -21.10 9.35
C VAL A 20 14.54 -20.71 10.41
N PRO A 21 15.81 -20.49 10.05
CA PRO A 21 16.80 -19.91 10.98
C PRO A 21 16.33 -18.60 11.56
N ASP A 22 16.80 -18.28 12.77
CA ASP A 22 16.64 -16.94 13.34
C ASP A 22 17.27 -15.88 12.42
N PRO A 23 16.76 -14.63 12.42
CA PRO A 23 17.24 -13.59 11.50
C PRO A 23 18.70 -13.24 11.80
N ASP A 24 19.50 -13.19 10.73
CA ASP A 24 20.95 -12.94 10.82
C ASP A 24 21.23 -11.51 11.32
N PRO A 25 22.18 -11.30 12.25
CA PRO A 25 22.61 -9.96 12.66
C PRO A 25 23.06 -9.05 11.50
N ARG A 26 23.47 -9.63 10.38
CA ARG A 26 23.83 -8.90 9.16
C ARG A 26 22.62 -8.24 8.47
N ASP A 27 21.40 -8.72 8.74
CA ASP A 27 20.15 -8.15 8.20
C ASP A 27 19.73 -6.84 8.89
N GLY A 28 20.47 -6.42 9.92
CA GLY A 28 20.27 -5.18 10.66
C GLY A 28 20.48 -5.34 12.17
N SER A 29 20.85 -4.24 12.82
CA SER A 29 21.13 -4.25 14.27
C SER A 29 19.86 -4.28 15.12
N VAL A 30 18.69 -3.83 14.60
CA VAL A 30 17.43 -3.83 15.33
C VAL A 30 16.78 -5.19 15.23
N LEU A 31 16.59 -5.88 16.35
CA LEU A 31 15.81 -7.12 16.43
C LEU A 31 14.37 -6.80 16.84
N VAL A 32 13.44 -7.32 16.08
CA VAL A 32 12.00 -7.09 16.25
C VAL A 32 11.26 -8.42 16.33
N GLU A 33 10.34 -8.54 17.30
CA GLU A 33 9.34 -9.57 17.37
C GLU A 33 8.10 -9.12 16.58
N ALA A 34 7.61 -9.96 15.66
CA ALA A 34 6.45 -9.63 14.87
C ALA A 34 5.19 -9.59 15.73
N VAL A 35 4.43 -8.52 15.61
CA VAL A 35 3.07 -8.40 16.16
C VAL A 35 2.06 -8.80 15.11
N ALA A 36 2.15 -8.20 13.94
CA ALA A 36 1.22 -8.46 12.86
C ALA A 36 1.83 -8.11 11.49
N VAL A 37 1.31 -8.75 10.45
CA VAL A 37 1.63 -8.43 9.06
C VAL A 37 0.34 -8.36 8.26
N GLY A 38 0.12 -7.24 7.56
CA GLY A 38 -1.00 -7.08 6.64
C GLY A 38 -0.82 -7.92 5.39
N VAL A 39 -1.92 -8.43 4.88
CA VAL A 39 -1.96 -9.15 3.60
C VAL A 39 -2.35 -8.18 2.49
N CYS A 40 -1.52 -8.14 1.45
CA CYS A 40 -1.71 -7.33 0.25
C CYS A 40 -2.03 -8.21 -0.97
N GLY A 41 -2.56 -7.59 -2.04
CA GLY A 41 -2.73 -8.26 -3.33
C GLY A 41 -1.41 -8.80 -3.89
N THR A 42 -0.31 -8.10 -3.66
CA THR A 42 1.04 -8.53 -4.07
C THR A 42 1.46 -9.86 -3.42
N ASP A 43 1.11 -10.10 -2.14
CA ASP A 43 1.40 -11.39 -1.49
C ASP A 43 0.64 -12.52 -2.19
N VAL A 44 -0.60 -12.28 -2.61
CA VAL A 44 -1.42 -13.24 -3.36
C VAL A 44 -0.80 -13.52 -4.73
N GLU A 45 -0.39 -12.50 -5.47
CA GLU A 45 0.27 -12.65 -6.78
C GLU A 45 1.58 -13.45 -6.69
N ILE A 46 2.34 -13.25 -5.60
CA ILE A 46 3.56 -14.01 -5.35
C ILE A 46 3.24 -15.49 -5.09
N VAL A 47 2.22 -15.79 -4.28
CA VAL A 47 1.79 -17.17 -4.00
C VAL A 47 1.20 -17.86 -5.23
N GLU A 48 0.57 -17.11 -6.12
CA GLU A 48 0.10 -17.60 -7.42
C GLU A 48 1.23 -17.77 -8.45
N GLY A 49 2.48 -17.47 -8.08
CA GLY A 49 3.64 -17.61 -8.96
C GLY A 49 3.75 -16.56 -10.06
N LYS A 50 2.99 -15.47 -9.98
CA LYS A 50 2.95 -14.39 -10.99
C LYS A 50 3.98 -13.30 -10.77
N TYR A 51 4.51 -13.19 -9.57
CA TYR A 51 5.38 -12.10 -9.13
C TYR A 51 6.40 -12.56 -8.09
N GLY A 52 7.40 -11.71 -7.76
CA GLY A 52 8.33 -11.93 -6.67
C GLY A 52 9.66 -12.60 -7.08
N TRP A 53 10.69 -12.31 -6.27
CA TRP A 53 12.05 -12.86 -6.47
C TRP A 53 12.66 -13.23 -5.12
N PRO A 54 13.24 -14.43 -4.96
CA PRO A 54 13.85 -14.83 -3.70
C PRO A 54 15.18 -14.10 -3.48
N PRO A 55 15.70 -14.07 -2.24
CA PRO A 55 17.04 -13.59 -1.96
C PRO A 55 18.10 -14.34 -2.78
N PRO A 56 19.22 -13.69 -3.19
CA PRO A 56 20.26 -14.33 -3.96
C PRO A 56 20.77 -15.63 -3.30
N GLY A 57 20.88 -16.70 -4.10
CA GLY A 57 21.33 -18.00 -3.64
C GLY A 57 20.29 -18.80 -2.84
N ARG A 58 19.03 -18.35 -2.77
CA ARG A 58 17.94 -19.07 -2.13
C ARG A 58 16.79 -19.33 -3.10
N GLU A 59 16.02 -20.38 -2.84
CA GLU A 59 14.85 -20.73 -3.64
C GLU A 59 13.55 -20.13 -3.08
N ARG A 60 13.55 -19.85 -1.77
CA ARG A 60 12.35 -19.41 -1.06
C ARG A 60 12.49 -17.98 -0.55
N LEU A 61 11.37 -17.29 -0.54
CA LEU A 61 11.19 -15.94 -0.02
C LEU A 61 10.27 -16.00 1.21
N VAL A 62 10.63 -15.36 2.30
CA VAL A 62 9.68 -15.05 3.37
C VAL A 62 8.76 -13.94 2.88
N LEU A 63 7.45 -14.15 2.95
CA LEU A 63 6.43 -13.19 2.50
C LEU A 63 6.28 -11.99 3.45
N GLY A 64 5.45 -11.04 3.02
CA GLY A 64 4.93 -9.95 3.81
C GLY A 64 5.76 -8.69 3.79
N HIS A 65 5.10 -7.58 3.52
CA HIS A 65 5.73 -6.25 3.43
C HIS A 65 4.99 -5.18 4.26
N GLU A 66 3.79 -5.43 4.75
CA GLU A 66 3.03 -4.55 5.63
C GLU A 66 3.23 -4.93 7.10
N SER A 67 4.38 -4.62 7.68
CA SER A 67 4.78 -5.11 9.00
C SER A 67 4.28 -4.25 10.16
N LEU A 68 4.13 -4.89 11.31
CA LEU A 68 4.09 -4.28 12.63
C LEU A 68 4.82 -5.19 13.61
N GLY A 69 5.74 -4.67 14.39
CA GLY A 69 6.48 -5.46 15.37
C GLY A 69 6.88 -4.65 16.60
N ARG A 70 7.38 -5.36 17.59
CA ARG A 70 7.87 -4.83 18.86
C ARG A 70 9.38 -4.98 18.95
N VAL A 71 10.10 -3.91 19.22
CA VAL A 71 11.55 -3.94 19.38
C VAL A 71 11.93 -4.80 20.58
N VAL A 72 12.72 -5.83 20.33
CA VAL A 72 13.33 -6.70 21.35
C VAL A 72 14.70 -6.18 21.74
N ASP A 73 15.49 -5.83 20.72
CA ASP A 73 16.83 -5.23 20.87
C ASP A 73 16.95 -4.05 19.88
N PRO A 74 17.13 -2.82 20.36
CA PRO A 74 17.28 -1.65 19.51
C PRO A 74 18.64 -1.58 18.79
N GLY A 75 19.61 -2.40 19.17
CA GLY A 75 20.97 -2.37 18.62
C GLY A 75 21.58 -0.98 18.70
N SER A 76 22.02 -0.46 17.56
CA SER A 76 22.61 0.90 17.44
C SER A 76 21.59 2.01 17.15
N ALA A 77 20.27 1.71 17.14
CA ALA A 77 19.22 2.67 16.79
C ALA A 77 18.97 3.67 17.93
N GLY A 78 19.62 4.82 17.92
CA GLY A 78 19.54 5.82 18.99
C GLY A 78 18.15 6.39 19.30
N GLY A 79 17.16 6.22 18.42
CA GLY A 79 15.78 6.68 18.63
C GLY A 79 14.81 5.58 19.09
N LEU A 80 15.25 4.32 19.12
CA LEU A 80 14.41 3.17 19.50
C LEU A 80 14.76 2.66 20.90
N ARG A 81 13.77 2.07 21.56
CA ARG A 81 13.92 1.40 22.85
C ARG A 81 13.20 0.06 22.79
N LYS A 82 13.64 -0.92 23.60
CA LYS A 82 12.90 -2.17 23.79
C LYS A 82 11.44 -1.87 24.14
N GLY A 83 10.52 -2.59 23.49
CA GLY A 83 9.09 -2.43 23.65
C GLY A 83 8.44 -1.40 22.70
N ASN A 84 9.22 -0.56 21.97
CA ASN A 84 8.63 0.32 20.98
C ASN A 84 7.97 -0.48 19.86
N LEU A 85 6.80 -0.03 19.40
CA LEU A 85 6.20 -0.52 18.16
C LEU A 85 6.92 0.11 16.97
N VAL A 86 7.21 -0.71 15.98
CA VAL A 86 7.90 -0.30 14.75
C VAL A 86 7.28 -0.99 13.54
N VAL A 87 7.41 -0.34 12.40
CA VAL A 87 7.18 -0.92 11.07
C VAL A 87 8.45 -0.81 10.24
N GLY A 88 8.64 -1.74 9.32
CA GLY A 88 9.81 -1.76 8.44
C GLY A 88 9.53 -1.08 7.11
N ILE A 89 10.38 -0.15 6.70
CA ILE A 89 10.35 0.37 5.33
C ILE A 89 10.63 -0.78 4.37
N VAL A 90 9.85 -0.87 3.30
CA VAL A 90 9.86 -2.02 2.38
C VAL A 90 11.06 -1.99 1.44
N ARG A 91 11.25 -0.88 0.72
CA ARG A 91 12.25 -0.77 -0.35
C ARG A 91 13.60 -0.33 0.20
N ARG A 92 14.67 -0.97 -0.31
CA ARG A 92 16.05 -0.54 -0.16
C ARG A 92 16.53 0.08 -1.45
N PRO A 93 17.32 1.16 -1.40
CA PRO A 93 17.88 1.78 -2.60
C PRO A 93 18.77 0.81 -3.38
N ASP A 94 19.01 1.14 -4.62
CA ASP A 94 20.01 0.47 -5.45
C ASP A 94 21.40 0.57 -4.78
N PRO A 95 22.12 -0.56 -4.62
CA PRO A 95 23.48 -0.55 -4.06
C PRO A 95 24.49 0.31 -4.82
N VAL A 96 24.26 0.45 -6.16
CA VAL A 96 24.98 1.43 -6.99
C VAL A 96 23.97 2.53 -7.35
N PRO A 97 23.87 3.58 -6.53
CA PRO A 97 22.73 4.46 -6.56
C PRO A 97 22.61 5.23 -7.88
N CYS A 98 21.41 5.19 -8.49
CA CYS A 98 21.05 6.16 -9.51
C CYS A 98 20.89 7.56 -8.88
N PRO A 99 20.79 8.65 -9.68
CA PRO A 99 20.63 9.98 -9.11
C PRO A 99 19.49 10.13 -8.10
N ASN A 100 18.35 9.45 -8.34
CA ASN A 100 17.23 9.48 -7.40
C ASN A 100 17.55 8.75 -6.09
N CYS A 101 18.13 7.56 -6.16
CA CYS A 101 18.55 6.83 -4.96
C CYS A 101 19.61 7.60 -4.14
N ALA A 102 20.53 8.28 -4.83
CA ALA A 102 21.60 9.05 -4.19
C ALA A 102 21.08 10.22 -3.34
N VAL A 103 19.89 10.76 -3.66
CA VAL A 103 19.25 11.86 -2.91
C VAL A 103 18.08 11.36 -2.03
N GLY A 104 17.97 10.05 -1.80
CA GLY A 104 16.95 9.48 -0.94
C GLY A 104 15.58 9.25 -1.60
N GLU A 105 15.47 9.42 -2.92
CA GLU A 105 14.26 9.18 -3.72
C GLU A 105 14.24 7.75 -4.29
N TRP A 106 14.52 6.75 -3.47
CA TRP A 106 14.62 5.35 -3.92
C TRP A 106 13.31 4.76 -4.45
N ASP A 107 12.18 5.34 -4.07
CA ASP A 107 10.86 5.03 -4.61
C ASP A 107 10.72 5.42 -6.10
N MET A 108 11.61 6.29 -6.59
CA MET A 108 11.73 6.72 -7.98
C MET A 108 13.01 6.17 -8.63
N CYS A 109 13.51 5.01 -8.16
CA CYS A 109 14.73 4.39 -8.69
C CYS A 109 14.65 4.17 -10.20
N ARG A 110 15.68 4.62 -10.93
CA ARG A 110 15.75 4.54 -12.40
C ARG A 110 16.44 3.26 -12.90
N ASN A 111 17.32 2.66 -12.10
CA ASN A 111 18.06 1.46 -12.48
C ASN A 111 17.23 0.18 -12.27
N GLY A 112 16.20 0.22 -11.42
CA GLY A 112 15.40 -0.95 -11.08
C GLY A 112 16.12 -2.00 -10.23
N GLN A 113 17.33 -1.70 -9.73
CA GLN A 113 18.16 -2.63 -8.93
C GLN A 113 17.90 -2.52 -7.42
N TYR A 114 16.80 -1.86 -7.04
CA TYR A 114 16.33 -1.85 -5.65
C TYR A 114 15.88 -3.24 -5.19
N THR A 115 15.90 -3.47 -3.89
CA THR A 115 15.29 -4.67 -3.27
C THR A 115 14.07 -4.28 -2.44
N GLU A 116 13.16 -5.23 -2.19
CA GLU A 116 11.93 -5.01 -1.43
C GLU A 116 11.62 -6.18 -0.51
N ARG A 117 11.42 -5.86 0.77
CA ARG A 117 11.06 -6.81 1.80
C ARG A 117 9.80 -7.61 1.42
N GLY A 118 9.93 -8.95 1.39
CA GLY A 118 8.82 -9.86 1.10
C GLY A 118 8.37 -9.87 -0.36
N ILE A 119 9.11 -9.20 -1.26
CA ILE A 119 8.76 -9.07 -2.67
C ILE A 119 9.97 -9.36 -3.57
N LYS A 120 11.06 -8.62 -3.39
CA LYS A 120 12.18 -8.65 -4.31
C LYS A 120 13.52 -8.77 -3.59
N GLN A 121 14.11 -9.96 -3.66
CA GLN A 121 15.49 -10.27 -3.27
C GLN A 121 15.86 -10.02 -1.79
N ILE A 122 14.88 -9.79 -0.93
CA ILE A 122 15.08 -9.66 0.51
C ILE A 122 13.85 -10.20 1.24
N ASP A 123 14.07 -10.99 2.31
CA ASP A 123 13.00 -11.61 3.09
C ASP A 123 12.05 -10.58 3.69
N GLY A 124 10.78 -10.95 3.72
CA GLY A 124 9.70 -10.18 4.29
C GLY A 124 9.59 -10.30 5.80
N PHE A 125 8.41 -9.93 6.27
CA PHE A 125 8.10 -9.79 7.68
C PHE A 125 7.12 -10.86 8.23
N MET A 126 6.62 -11.78 7.38
CA MET A 126 5.73 -12.87 7.83
C MET A 126 6.51 -13.98 8.53
N SER A 127 7.17 -13.61 9.63
CA SER A 127 7.95 -14.49 10.51
C SER A 127 7.80 -14.03 11.96
N GLU A 128 8.07 -14.90 12.93
CA GLU A 128 7.99 -14.54 14.35
C GLU A 128 8.95 -13.42 14.76
N ARG A 129 10.10 -13.34 14.10
CA ARG A 129 11.14 -12.32 14.34
C ARG A 129 11.78 -11.90 13.05
N TRP A 130 12.21 -10.66 13.01
CA TRP A 130 12.97 -10.11 11.88
C TRP A 130 13.97 -9.07 12.35
N ARG A 131 14.98 -8.82 11.55
CA ARG A 131 15.97 -7.77 11.77
C ARG A 131 15.85 -6.70 10.71
N ILE A 132 16.23 -5.49 11.10
CA ILE A 132 16.19 -4.34 10.20
C ILE A 132 17.29 -3.36 10.55
N GLU A 133 17.77 -2.65 9.56
CA GLU A 133 18.71 -1.54 9.72
C GLU A 133 17.98 -0.36 10.40
N PRO A 134 18.64 0.36 11.33
CA PRO A 134 18.01 1.44 12.10
C PRO A 134 17.29 2.49 11.26
N GLU A 135 17.85 2.88 10.12
CA GLU A 135 17.32 3.90 9.23
C GLU A 135 16.02 3.51 8.52
N TYR A 136 15.72 2.20 8.48
CA TYR A 136 14.50 1.66 7.87
C TYR A 136 13.46 1.20 8.90
N ALA A 137 13.74 1.33 10.19
CA ALA A 137 12.81 1.04 11.26
C ALA A 137 12.04 2.31 11.65
N MET A 138 10.76 2.37 11.30
CA MET A 138 9.89 3.51 11.61
C MET A 138 9.13 3.27 12.89
N LYS A 139 9.32 4.15 13.88
CA LYS A 139 8.57 4.09 15.14
C LYS A 139 7.11 4.45 14.93
N VAL A 140 6.22 3.64 15.49
CA VAL A 140 4.76 3.80 15.43
C VAL A 140 4.26 4.40 16.73
N ASP A 141 3.25 5.27 16.67
CA ASP A 141 2.53 5.74 17.86
C ASP A 141 1.92 4.51 18.59
N PRO A 142 2.30 4.27 19.85
CA PRO A 142 1.77 3.13 20.61
C PRO A 142 0.24 3.10 20.70
N ALA A 143 -0.38 4.27 20.60
CA ALA A 143 -1.82 4.40 20.64
C ALA A 143 -2.54 3.79 19.42
N LEU A 144 -1.83 3.54 18.33
CA LEU A 144 -2.38 2.81 17.17
C LEU A 144 -2.52 1.30 17.46
N GLY A 145 -1.71 0.73 18.36
CA GLY A 145 -1.72 -0.71 18.57
C GLY A 145 -1.61 -1.49 17.25
N ILE A 146 -2.49 -2.47 17.05
CA ILE A 146 -2.54 -3.29 15.82
C ILE A 146 -2.79 -2.47 14.55
N LEU A 147 -3.41 -1.29 14.65
CA LEU A 147 -3.69 -0.41 13.51
C LEU A 147 -2.41 0.17 12.90
N GLY A 148 -1.29 0.07 13.60
CA GLY A 148 0.02 0.41 13.05
C GLY A 148 0.37 -0.36 11.77
N VAL A 149 -0.23 -1.52 11.54
CA VAL A 149 -0.08 -2.30 10.30
C VAL A 149 -0.57 -1.53 9.06
N LEU A 150 -1.47 -0.55 9.24
CA LEU A 150 -1.99 0.29 8.16
C LEU A 150 -0.98 1.35 7.69
N LEU A 151 0.16 1.50 8.40
CA LEU A 151 1.12 2.55 8.06
C LEU A 151 1.73 2.35 6.67
N GLU A 152 2.14 1.12 6.34
CA GLU A 152 2.72 0.83 5.02
C GLU A 152 1.76 1.19 3.88
N PRO A 153 0.52 0.66 3.78
CA PRO A 153 -0.37 1.01 2.68
C PRO A 153 -0.74 2.51 2.68
N THR A 154 -0.74 3.19 3.83
CA THR A 154 -0.95 4.64 3.88
C THR A 154 0.21 5.41 3.26
N THR A 155 1.43 4.86 3.25
CA THR A 155 2.59 5.51 2.60
C THR A 155 2.43 5.62 1.09
N VAL A 156 1.84 4.60 0.46
CA VAL A 156 1.53 4.61 -0.98
C VAL A 156 0.56 5.74 -1.31
N VAL A 157 -0.46 5.90 -0.47
CA VAL A 157 -1.44 6.99 -0.58
C VAL A 157 -0.78 8.36 -0.34
N ALA A 158 0.07 8.48 0.68
CA ALA A 158 0.78 9.74 0.96
C ALA A 158 1.64 10.19 -0.21
N LYS A 159 2.31 9.25 -0.89
CA LYS A 159 3.06 9.52 -2.12
C LYS A 159 2.14 9.93 -3.27
N ALA A 160 1.06 9.19 -3.50
CA ALA A 160 0.11 9.51 -4.56
C ALA A 160 -0.41 10.95 -4.41
N TRP A 161 -0.81 11.35 -3.21
CA TRP A 161 -1.23 12.72 -2.94
C TRP A 161 -0.11 13.76 -3.08
N GLU A 162 1.14 13.42 -2.74
CA GLU A 162 2.27 14.32 -2.98
C GLU A 162 2.49 14.55 -4.48
N GLN A 163 2.41 13.51 -5.30
CA GLN A 163 2.51 13.63 -6.76
C GLN A 163 1.35 14.47 -7.33
N VAL A 164 0.13 14.22 -6.88
CA VAL A 164 -1.05 14.99 -7.30
C VAL A 164 -0.86 16.48 -7.01
N VAL A 165 -0.43 16.83 -5.78
CA VAL A 165 -0.20 18.24 -5.41
C VAL A 165 0.94 18.86 -6.21
N ALA A 166 2.07 18.17 -6.36
CA ALA A 166 3.22 18.67 -7.13
C ALA A 166 2.86 18.93 -8.60
N ILE A 167 2.08 18.02 -9.21
CA ILE A 167 1.61 18.20 -10.59
C ILE A 167 0.56 19.32 -10.67
N GLY A 168 -0.32 19.47 -9.69
CA GLY A 168 -1.30 20.54 -9.63
C GLY A 168 -0.66 21.94 -9.68
N GLN A 169 0.50 22.10 -9.04
CA GLN A 169 1.25 23.36 -9.00
C GLN A 169 1.75 23.86 -10.37
N ARG A 170 1.57 23.07 -11.46
CA ARG A 170 1.87 23.52 -12.82
C ARG A 170 1.01 24.68 -13.31
N ALA A 171 -0.12 24.94 -12.64
CA ALA A 171 -1.07 26.02 -12.92
C ALA A 171 -1.70 26.52 -11.63
N PHE A 172 -2.56 27.56 -11.71
CA PHE A 172 -3.46 27.88 -10.61
C PHE A 172 -4.41 26.68 -10.41
N TRP A 173 -4.37 26.09 -9.21
CA TRP A 173 -5.04 24.83 -8.95
C TRP A 173 -5.57 24.77 -7.52
N GLU A 174 -6.89 24.82 -7.39
CA GLU A 174 -7.63 24.69 -6.14
C GLU A 174 -8.64 23.55 -6.27
N PRO A 175 -8.22 22.28 -6.12
CA PRO A 175 -9.12 21.16 -6.26
C PRO A 175 -10.17 21.19 -5.14
N ARG A 176 -11.40 20.88 -5.48
CA ARG A 176 -12.54 20.83 -4.56
C ARG A 176 -13.08 19.43 -4.39
N SER A 177 -12.99 18.61 -5.45
CA SER A 177 -13.60 17.29 -5.52
C SER A 177 -12.58 16.21 -5.86
N VAL A 178 -12.79 15.03 -5.28
CA VAL A 178 -12.02 13.84 -5.60
C VAL A 178 -12.91 12.63 -5.76
N LEU A 179 -12.67 11.85 -6.81
CA LEU A 179 -13.19 10.51 -6.97
C LEU A 179 -12.10 9.49 -6.64
N VAL A 180 -12.40 8.57 -5.74
CA VAL A 180 -11.58 7.38 -5.49
C VAL A 180 -12.28 6.18 -6.11
N THR A 181 -11.61 5.44 -7.00
CA THR A 181 -12.16 4.20 -7.55
C THR A 181 -11.59 2.99 -6.82
N GLY A 182 -12.49 2.15 -6.29
CA GLY A 182 -12.18 1.01 -5.45
C GLY A 182 -12.18 1.35 -3.95
N ALA A 183 -13.07 0.70 -3.19
CA ALA A 183 -13.14 0.79 -1.73
C ALA A 183 -12.36 -0.36 -1.04
N GLY A 184 -11.17 -0.69 -1.56
CA GLY A 184 -10.18 -1.52 -0.88
C GLY A 184 -9.35 -0.72 0.11
N PRO A 185 -8.32 -1.33 0.75
CA PRO A 185 -7.50 -0.65 1.75
C PRO A 185 -6.88 0.65 1.23
N ILE A 186 -6.28 0.62 0.04
CA ILE A 186 -5.66 1.80 -0.59
C ILE A 186 -6.71 2.87 -0.87
N GLY A 187 -7.86 2.51 -1.44
CA GLY A 187 -8.91 3.48 -1.77
C GLY A 187 -9.53 4.13 -0.53
N LEU A 188 -9.80 3.36 0.53
CA LEU A 188 -10.34 3.90 1.78
C LEU A 188 -9.32 4.82 2.48
N LEU A 189 -8.04 4.47 2.48
CA LEU A 189 -6.97 5.34 2.99
C LEU A 189 -6.78 6.59 2.10
N ALA A 190 -6.97 6.47 0.77
CA ALA A 190 -6.95 7.62 -0.13
C ALA A 190 -8.11 8.58 0.15
N ALA A 191 -9.30 8.03 0.41
CA ALA A 191 -10.47 8.81 0.83
C ALA A 191 -10.24 9.50 2.19
N LEU A 192 -9.66 8.80 3.18
CA LEU A 192 -9.29 9.39 4.46
C LEU A 192 -8.38 10.61 4.29
N VAL A 193 -7.30 10.46 3.52
CA VAL A 193 -6.34 11.57 3.29
C VAL A 193 -6.97 12.71 2.52
N ALA A 194 -7.90 12.43 1.58
CA ALA A 194 -8.67 13.44 0.87
C ALA A 194 -9.61 14.22 1.81
N MET A 195 -10.34 13.54 2.70
CA MET A 195 -11.16 14.17 3.74
C MET A 195 -10.33 15.08 4.66
N GLN A 196 -9.14 14.62 5.06
CA GLN A 196 -8.22 15.42 5.88
C GLN A 196 -7.67 16.66 5.17
N ARG A 197 -7.79 16.72 3.84
CA ARG A 197 -7.46 17.88 3.00
C ARG A 197 -8.64 18.82 2.78
N GLY A 198 -9.82 18.47 3.28
CA GLY A 198 -11.05 19.28 3.15
C GLY A 198 -11.71 19.17 1.77
N LEU A 199 -11.43 18.12 1.00
CA LEU A 199 -12.04 17.90 -0.31
C LEU A 199 -13.43 17.28 -0.18
N ASP A 200 -14.28 17.51 -1.17
CA ASP A 200 -15.52 16.75 -1.37
C ASP A 200 -15.16 15.37 -1.94
N VAL A 201 -15.37 14.33 -1.13
CA VAL A 201 -14.85 12.99 -1.40
C VAL A 201 -15.96 12.05 -1.87
N HIS A 202 -15.75 11.47 -3.02
CA HIS A 202 -16.60 10.44 -3.61
C HIS A 202 -15.80 9.15 -3.78
N VAL A 203 -16.41 8.02 -3.41
CA VAL A 203 -15.80 6.70 -3.57
C VAL A 203 -16.71 5.82 -4.40
N LEU A 204 -16.18 5.21 -5.46
CA LEU A 204 -16.90 4.32 -6.34
C LEU A 204 -16.36 2.89 -6.22
N ASP A 205 -17.24 1.93 -5.92
CA ASP A 205 -16.93 0.50 -5.91
C ASP A 205 -18.16 -0.27 -6.40
N ARG A 206 -17.97 -1.53 -6.80
CA ARG A 206 -19.04 -2.41 -7.29
C ARG A 206 -19.93 -3.00 -6.19
N VAL A 207 -19.45 -2.99 -4.93
CA VAL A 207 -20.15 -3.60 -3.78
C VAL A 207 -21.22 -2.64 -3.28
N ALA A 208 -22.50 -3.06 -3.27
CA ALA A 208 -23.62 -2.18 -2.91
C ALA A 208 -23.90 -2.11 -1.40
N SER A 209 -23.46 -3.09 -0.61
CA SER A 209 -23.72 -3.20 0.83
C SER A 209 -22.55 -3.80 1.57
N GLY A 210 -22.54 -3.73 2.90
CA GLY A 210 -21.51 -4.29 3.76
C GLY A 210 -20.47 -3.25 4.20
N PRO A 211 -19.30 -3.67 4.74
CA PRO A 211 -18.39 -2.80 5.46
C PRO A 211 -17.80 -1.66 4.60
N LYS A 212 -17.62 -1.86 3.31
CA LYS A 212 -17.03 -0.84 2.42
C LYS A 212 -17.87 0.42 2.29
N PRO A 213 -19.17 0.36 1.83
CA PRO A 213 -20.01 1.54 1.78
C PRO A 213 -20.27 2.16 3.16
N ASP A 214 -20.32 1.33 4.21
CA ASP A 214 -20.54 1.83 5.56
C ASP A 214 -19.36 2.66 6.08
N LEU A 215 -18.12 2.21 5.84
CA LEU A 215 -16.91 2.97 6.16
C LEU A 215 -16.80 4.27 5.36
N VAL A 216 -17.18 4.27 4.07
CA VAL A 216 -17.18 5.50 3.27
C VAL A 216 -18.15 6.51 3.85
N ARG A 217 -19.39 6.09 4.18
CA ARG A 217 -20.39 6.98 4.81
C ARG A 217 -19.95 7.45 6.20
N ALA A 218 -19.38 6.55 7.01
CA ALA A 218 -18.86 6.89 8.34
C ALA A 218 -17.69 7.90 8.27
N LEU A 219 -16.94 7.91 7.18
CA LEU A 219 -15.90 8.90 6.92
C LEU A 219 -16.48 10.28 6.55
N GLY A 220 -17.76 10.37 6.19
CA GLY A 220 -18.43 11.57 5.68
C GLY A 220 -18.29 11.75 4.16
N ALA A 221 -17.87 10.71 3.44
CA ALA A 221 -17.74 10.70 1.99
C ALA A 221 -18.99 10.14 1.30
N THR A 222 -19.18 10.48 0.03
CA THR A 222 -20.27 9.98 -0.80
C THR A 222 -19.87 8.66 -1.47
N TYR A 223 -20.72 7.64 -1.32
CA TYR A 223 -20.50 6.32 -1.93
C TYR A 223 -21.30 6.16 -3.23
N HIS A 224 -20.65 5.68 -4.27
CA HIS A 224 -21.26 5.40 -5.58
C HIS A 224 -21.10 3.93 -5.96
N THR A 225 -22.06 3.43 -6.72
CA THR A 225 -21.99 2.16 -7.43
C THR A 225 -22.27 2.38 -8.91
N GLY A 226 -21.77 1.49 -9.77
CA GLY A 226 -22.01 1.56 -11.22
C GLY A 226 -20.81 2.09 -12.01
N ALA A 227 -21.07 2.85 -13.07
CA ALA A 227 -20.03 3.33 -13.98
C ALA A 227 -19.48 4.70 -13.57
N VAL A 228 -18.18 4.94 -13.77
CA VAL A 228 -17.50 6.22 -13.51
C VAL A 228 -18.22 7.39 -14.18
N GLY A 229 -18.64 7.25 -15.44
CA GLY A 229 -19.33 8.31 -16.18
C GLY A 229 -20.75 8.66 -15.69
N ARG A 230 -21.24 8.00 -14.63
CA ARG A 230 -22.59 8.24 -14.05
C ARG A 230 -22.56 8.88 -12.66
N ILE A 231 -21.39 9.33 -12.20
CA ILE A 231 -21.26 9.97 -10.88
C ILE A 231 -21.88 11.37 -10.80
N GLY A 232 -22.20 12.01 -11.93
CA GLY A 232 -22.95 13.27 -12.00
C GLY A 232 -22.12 14.54 -11.86
N PHE A 233 -20.78 14.45 -11.81
CA PHE A 233 -19.86 15.60 -11.78
C PHE A 233 -18.53 15.25 -12.44
N GLU A 234 -17.68 16.26 -12.67
CA GLU A 234 -16.33 16.09 -13.18
C GLU A 234 -15.32 16.28 -12.03
N PRO A 235 -14.63 15.23 -11.55
CA PRO A 235 -13.68 15.34 -10.45
C PRO A 235 -12.44 16.18 -10.82
N ASP A 236 -11.93 16.99 -9.89
CA ASP A 236 -10.63 17.66 -10.04
C ASP A 236 -9.47 16.68 -9.88
N VAL A 237 -9.66 15.64 -9.06
CA VAL A 237 -8.70 14.56 -8.82
C VAL A 237 -9.42 13.21 -8.93
N ILE A 238 -8.77 12.25 -9.56
CA ILE A 238 -9.17 10.85 -9.45
C ILE A 238 -7.97 10.06 -8.90
N VAL A 239 -8.21 9.28 -7.84
CA VAL A 239 -7.24 8.28 -7.34
C VAL A 239 -7.76 6.91 -7.71
N GLU A 240 -7.12 6.29 -8.69
CA GLU A 240 -7.52 4.99 -9.21
C GLU A 240 -6.80 3.88 -8.44
N CYS A 241 -7.58 3.04 -7.73
CA CYS A 241 -7.06 2.01 -6.84
C CYS A 241 -7.48 0.58 -7.22
N THR A 242 -8.12 0.40 -8.38
CA THR A 242 -8.62 -0.93 -8.80
C THR A 242 -7.66 -1.65 -9.75
N GLY A 243 -6.91 -0.91 -10.56
CA GLY A 243 -6.10 -1.44 -11.65
C GLY A 243 -6.93 -2.07 -12.79
N VAL A 244 -8.25 -1.84 -12.84
CA VAL A 244 -9.14 -2.37 -13.86
C VAL A 244 -9.09 -1.48 -15.10
N GLY A 245 -8.67 -2.04 -16.24
CA GLY A 245 -8.45 -1.28 -17.48
C GLY A 245 -9.65 -0.43 -17.91
N GLN A 246 -10.89 -0.96 -17.78
CA GLN A 246 -12.09 -0.19 -18.12
C GLN A 246 -12.32 0.99 -17.16
N ILE A 247 -12.09 0.81 -15.86
CA ILE A 247 -12.20 1.90 -14.87
C ILE A 247 -11.15 2.98 -15.13
N ILE A 248 -9.92 2.60 -15.50
CA ILE A 248 -8.87 3.55 -15.91
C ILE A 248 -9.32 4.37 -17.11
N ALA A 249 -9.84 3.71 -18.16
CA ALA A 249 -10.31 4.36 -19.37
C ALA A 249 -11.46 5.34 -19.10
N ASP A 250 -12.46 4.88 -18.33
CA ASP A 250 -13.59 5.70 -17.94
C ASP A 250 -13.15 6.91 -17.08
N SER A 251 -12.15 6.72 -16.22
CA SER A 251 -11.58 7.77 -15.37
C SER A 251 -10.87 8.85 -16.18
N ILE A 252 -10.16 8.47 -17.25
CA ILE A 252 -9.51 9.44 -18.15
C ILE A 252 -10.56 10.33 -18.84
N GLN A 253 -11.73 9.77 -19.16
CA GLN A 253 -12.80 10.53 -19.80
C GLN A 253 -13.59 11.40 -18.82
N ALA A 254 -13.74 10.94 -17.56
CA ALA A 254 -14.54 11.61 -16.54
C ALA A 254 -13.82 12.74 -15.81
N ILE A 255 -12.48 12.76 -15.82
CA ILE A 255 -11.69 13.76 -15.08
C ILE A 255 -11.98 15.16 -15.59
N GLY A 256 -12.16 16.13 -14.68
CA GLY A 256 -12.40 17.53 -14.98
C GLY A 256 -11.25 18.22 -15.73
N ALA A 257 -11.51 19.39 -16.32
CA ALA A 257 -10.48 20.16 -17.03
C ALA A 257 -9.34 20.58 -16.08
N GLY A 258 -8.09 20.39 -16.51
CA GLY A 258 -6.91 20.60 -15.68
C GLY A 258 -6.73 19.55 -14.58
N GLY A 259 -7.60 18.54 -14.54
CA GLY A 259 -7.63 17.51 -13.50
C GLY A 259 -6.46 16.52 -13.58
N ILE A 260 -6.29 15.79 -12.48
CA ILE A 260 -5.19 14.84 -12.30
C ILE A 260 -5.74 13.47 -11.93
N LEU A 261 -5.48 12.48 -12.78
CA LEU A 261 -5.73 11.06 -12.52
C LEU A 261 -4.44 10.39 -12.03
N CYS A 262 -4.44 9.94 -10.78
CA CYS A 262 -3.34 9.19 -10.20
C CYS A 262 -3.67 7.69 -10.14
N LEU A 263 -2.89 6.90 -10.87
CA LEU A 263 -3.01 5.44 -10.90
C LEU A 263 -2.17 4.83 -9.77
N THR A 264 -2.82 4.12 -8.86
CA THR A 264 -2.19 3.39 -7.75
C THR A 264 -2.52 1.90 -7.78
N GLY A 265 -3.59 1.51 -8.50
CA GLY A 265 -3.97 0.12 -8.67
C GLY A 265 -3.04 -0.58 -9.65
N VAL A 266 -2.47 -1.70 -9.24
CA VAL A 266 -1.74 -2.62 -10.12
C VAL A 266 -2.70 -3.74 -10.47
N GLY A 267 -3.13 -3.80 -11.73
CA GLY A 267 -4.04 -4.84 -12.21
C GLY A 267 -3.30 -6.05 -12.73
N SER A 268 -3.77 -7.22 -12.36
CA SER A 268 -3.28 -8.51 -12.87
C SER A 268 -3.89 -8.87 -14.23
N GLY A 269 -3.94 -7.93 -15.15
CA GLY A 269 -4.45 -8.16 -16.51
C GLY A 269 -5.92 -7.71 -16.69
N GLY A 270 -6.31 -7.70 -17.92
CA GLY A 270 -7.62 -7.23 -18.41
C GLY A 270 -7.39 -6.27 -19.56
N GLN A 271 -7.88 -6.62 -20.74
CA GLN A 271 -7.89 -5.68 -21.87
C GLN A 271 -9.15 -4.84 -21.75
N ALA A 272 -8.99 -3.52 -21.74
CA ALA A 272 -10.13 -2.65 -22.03
C ALA A 272 -10.46 -2.79 -23.51
N THR A 273 -11.60 -3.39 -23.82
CA THR A 273 -12.07 -3.53 -25.20
C THR A 273 -12.73 -2.22 -25.63
N GLY A 274 -12.41 -1.77 -26.85
CA GLY A 274 -13.07 -0.59 -27.45
C GLY A 274 -12.53 0.77 -27.00
N LEU A 275 -11.28 0.84 -26.52
CA LEU A 275 -10.62 2.11 -26.24
C LEU A 275 -10.41 2.91 -27.54
N ALA A 276 -11.21 3.98 -27.72
CA ALA A 276 -10.95 5.01 -28.71
C ALA A 276 -9.76 5.86 -28.24
N THR A 277 -8.53 5.36 -28.46
CA THR A 277 -7.29 6.00 -27.96
C THR A 277 -7.09 7.42 -28.48
N ALA A 278 -7.58 7.71 -29.70
CA ALA A 278 -7.55 9.04 -30.27
C ALA A 278 -8.46 10.02 -29.50
N ASP A 279 -9.66 9.59 -29.10
CA ASP A 279 -10.60 10.42 -28.34
C ASP A 279 -10.08 10.67 -26.92
N ILE A 280 -9.46 9.67 -26.30
CA ILE A 280 -8.79 9.80 -24.99
C ILE A 280 -7.66 10.84 -25.08
N ALA A 281 -6.79 10.71 -26.09
CA ALA A 281 -5.69 11.65 -26.29
C ALA A 281 -6.19 13.06 -26.56
N ALA A 282 -7.22 13.21 -27.40
CA ALA A 282 -7.85 14.50 -27.68
C ALA A 282 -8.45 15.13 -26.42
N ALA A 283 -9.17 14.36 -25.62
CA ALA A 283 -9.73 14.83 -24.34
C ALA A 283 -8.63 15.33 -23.39
N MET A 284 -7.55 14.57 -23.23
CA MET A 284 -6.41 14.99 -22.40
C MET A 284 -5.76 16.28 -22.89
N VAL A 285 -5.51 16.39 -24.20
CA VAL A 285 -4.89 17.57 -24.80
C VAL A 285 -5.77 18.80 -24.66
N LEU A 286 -7.05 18.70 -25.03
CA LEU A 286 -7.99 19.83 -25.02
C LEU A 286 -8.34 20.32 -23.61
N ARG A 287 -8.23 19.44 -22.60
CA ARG A 287 -8.57 19.74 -21.21
C ARG A 287 -7.36 19.94 -20.31
N ASN A 288 -6.13 19.84 -20.84
CA ASN A 288 -4.87 19.89 -20.07
C ASN A 288 -4.81 18.90 -18.89
N ASN A 289 -5.36 17.70 -19.06
CA ASN A 289 -5.41 16.70 -18.03
C ASN A 289 -4.08 15.97 -17.89
N THR A 290 -3.81 15.43 -16.70
CA THR A 290 -2.62 14.63 -16.43
C THR A 290 -3.01 13.25 -15.91
N VAL A 291 -2.36 12.23 -16.44
CA VAL A 291 -2.39 10.86 -15.88
C VAL A 291 -0.99 10.54 -15.38
N VAL A 292 -0.90 10.11 -14.12
CA VAL A 292 0.36 9.78 -13.46
C VAL A 292 0.25 8.46 -12.70
N GLY A 293 1.28 7.63 -12.76
CA GLY A 293 1.42 6.41 -11.95
C GLY A 293 2.16 6.68 -10.65
N SER A 294 1.76 6.03 -9.57
CA SER A 294 2.43 6.12 -8.27
C SER A 294 2.51 4.75 -7.60
N VAL A 295 3.69 4.35 -7.17
CA VAL A 295 3.96 3.10 -6.46
C VAL A 295 5.03 3.28 -5.41
N ASN A 296 4.97 2.50 -4.33
CA ASN A 296 5.95 2.52 -3.24
C ASN A 296 6.07 3.87 -2.52
N ALA A 297 7.05 4.03 -1.65
CA ALA A 297 7.23 5.24 -0.85
C ALA A 297 8.68 5.41 -0.42
N ASN A 298 9.15 6.63 -0.21
CA ASN A 298 10.38 6.94 0.50
C ASN A 298 10.09 7.42 1.93
N LYS A 299 11.13 7.69 2.70
CA LYS A 299 11.06 7.97 4.13
C LYS A 299 10.09 9.11 4.51
N ARG A 300 10.00 10.17 3.72
CA ARG A 300 9.08 11.30 4.02
C ARG A 300 7.61 10.89 3.93
N HIS A 301 7.27 9.94 3.06
CA HIS A 301 5.89 9.44 2.94
C HIS A 301 5.48 8.61 4.16
N TRP A 302 6.44 7.92 4.81
CA TRP A 302 6.19 7.21 6.07
C TRP A 302 5.82 8.17 7.20
N TYR A 303 6.49 9.31 7.31
CA TYR A 303 6.11 10.34 8.28
C TYR A 303 4.73 10.92 7.99
N LYS A 304 4.44 11.28 6.71
CA LYS A 304 3.12 11.78 6.30
C LYS A 304 2.00 10.77 6.56
N ALA A 305 2.26 9.49 6.32
CA ALA A 305 1.34 8.40 6.62
C ALA A 305 1.07 8.30 8.14
N GLY A 306 2.12 8.37 8.96
CA GLY A 306 2.00 8.38 10.41
C GLY A 306 1.15 9.55 10.92
N GLU A 307 1.35 10.74 10.38
CA GLU A 307 0.54 11.93 10.70
C GLU A 307 -0.92 11.77 10.27
N ALA A 308 -1.18 11.15 9.11
CA ALA A 308 -2.54 10.91 8.64
C ALA A 308 -3.28 9.91 9.55
N LEU A 309 -2.63 8.82 9.94
CA LEU A 309 -3.21 7.84 10.86
C LEU A 309 -3.41 8.41 12.27
N ALA A 310 -2.48 9.23 12.76
CA ALA A 310 -2.60 9.86 14.08
C ALA A 310 -3.80 10.82 14.19
N ARG A 311 -4.20 11.46 13.08
CA ARG A 311 -5.37 12.35 13.00
C ARG A 311 -6.68 11.62 12.72
N ALA A 312 -6.62 10.35 12.32
CA ALA A 312 -7.81 9.59 11.97
C ALA A 312 -8.57 9.10 13.21
N ASP A 313 -9.88 8.95 13.08
CA ASP A 313 -10.68 8.28 14.08
C ASP A 313 -10.28 6.80 14.17
N ARG A 314 -9.95 6.35 15.38
CA ARG A 314 -9.46 4.98 15.61
C ARG A 314 -10.57 3.94 15.42
N SER A 315 -11.82 4.28 15.70
CA SER A 315 -12.93 3.37 15.48
C SER A 315 -13.13 3.13 13.99
N TRP A 316 -12.99 4.17 13.18
CA TRP A 316 -13.00 4.08 11.73
C TRP A 316 -11.81 3.24 11.20
N LEU A 317 -10.59 3.52 11.67
CA LEU A 317 -9.39 2.75 11.29
C LEU A 317 -9.54 1.26 11.64
N SER A 318 -10.14 0.95 12.79
CA SER A 318 -10.35 -0.43 13.19
C SER A 318 -11.32 -1.18 12.29
N GLY A 319 -12.27 -0.49 11.67
CA GLY A 319 -13.15 -1.03 10.65
C GLY A 319 -12.43 -1.46 9.36
N LEU A 320 -11.23 -0.93 9.09
CA LEU A 320 -10.41 -1.37 7.96
C LEU A 320 -9.85 -2.78 8.16
N VAL A 321 -9.53 -3.17 9.39
CA VAL A 321 -8.98 -4.50 9.71
C VAL A 321 -10.14 -5.46 9.93
N THR A 322 -10.66 -6.03 8.86
CA THR A 322 -11.89 -6.84 8.86
C THR A 322 -11.66 -8.28 9.32
N ARG A 323 -10.44 -8.80 9.18
CA ARG A 323 -10.13 -10.18 9.59
C ARG A 323 -8.72 -10.30 10.12
N ARG A 324 -8.58 -11.07 11.21
CA ARG A 324 -7.30 -11.40 11.84
C ARG A 324 -7.17 -12.91 11.89
N GLU A 325 -6.05 -13.42 11.38
CA GLU A 325 -5.75 -14.84 11.35
C GLU A 325 -4.43 -15.10 12.08
N ARG A 326 -4.28 -16.30 12.64
CA ARG A 326 -3.00 -16.76 13.20
C ARG A 326 -2.09 -17.26 12.08
N PRO A 327 -0.75 -17.31 12.28
CA PRO A 327 0.19 -17.79 11.26
C PRO A 327 -0.15 -19.18 10.70
N GLU A 328 -0.71 -20.08 11.53
CA GLU A 328 -1.11 -21.43 11.13
C GLU A 328 -2.26 -21.41 10.11
N ARG A 329 -2.99 -20.29 10.04
CA ARG A 329 -4.09 -20.08 9.09
C ARG A 329 -3.71 -19.12 7.95
N PHE A 330 -2.42 -18.95 7.67
CA PHE A 330 -1.94 -18.06 6.62
C PHE A 330 -2.61 -18.29 5.26
N ALA A 331 -2.89 -19.55 4.90
CA ALA A 331 -3.56 -19.89 3.65
C ALA A 331 -4.99 -19.33 3.58
N SER A 332 -5.71 -19.28 4.71
CA SER A 332 -7.00 -18.59 4.82
C SER A 332 -6.82 -17.08 4.68
N ALA A 333 -5.81 -16.51 5.31
CA ALA A 333 -5.52 -15.07 5.23
C ALA A 333 -5.22 -14.59 3.80
N LEU A 334 -4.54 -15.41 2.99
CA LEU A 334 -4.22 -15.12 1.59
C LEU A 334 -5.43 -15.30 0.66
N LYS A 335 -6.47 -16.00 1.10
CA LYS A 335 -7.71 -16.17 0.33
C LYS A 335 -8.68 -15.04 0.67
N ARG A 336 -9.04 -14.24 -0.32
CA ARG A 336 -9.96 -13.11 -0.15
C ARG A 336 -11.40 -13.58 0.06
N GLU A 337 -12.05 -13.03 1.08
CA GLU A 337 -13.49 -13.16 1.32
C GLU A 337 -14.26 -11.90 0.88
N PRO A 338 -15.60 -11.97 0.64
CA PRO A 338 -16.37 -10.86 0.09
C PRO A 338 -16.27 -9.55 0.87
N ASP A 339 -16.27 -9.65 2.22
CA ASP A 339 -16.23 -8.48 3.11
C ASP A 339 -14.82 -8.07 3.56
N ASP A 340 -13.79 -8.74 3.04
CA ASP A 340 -12.42 -8.40 3.37
C ASP A 340 -12.04 -7.03 2.82
N ILE A 341 -11.53 -6.19 3.72
CA ILE A 341 -10.84 -4.94 3.39
C ILE A 341 -9.34 -5.15 3.65
N LYS A 342 -8.93 -5.21 4.92
CA LYS A 342 -7.56 -5.58 5.30
C LYS A 342 -7.59 -6.84 6.15
N VAL A 343 -6.91 -7.87 5.67
CA VAL A 343 -6.64 -9.09 6.42
C VAL A 343 -5.26 -8.97 7.06
N VAL A 344 -5.11 -9.47 8.26
CA VAL A 344 -3.87 -9.39 9.04
C VAL A 344 -3.52 -10.77 9.58
N ILE A 345 -2.26 -11.19 9.43
CA ILE A 345 -1.69 -12.34 10.12
C ILE A 345 -1.09 -11.83 11.43
N GLN A 346 -1.65 -12.24 12.56
CA GLN A 346 -1.26 -11.78 13.90
C GLN A 346 -0.38 -12.84 14.57
N PHE A 347 0.87 -12.47 14.87
CA PHE A 347 1.87 -13.31 15.54
C PHE A 347 1.83 -13.16 17.07
N ALA A 348 1.55 -11.94 17.55
CA ALA A 348 1.49 -11.62 18.97
C ALA A 348 0.45 -10.53 19.26
N GLU A 349 0.15 -10.29 20.53
CA GLU A 349 -0.67 -9.14 20.94
C GLU A 349 0.11 -7.81 20.78
N ALA A 350 -0.61 -6.74 20.35
CA ALA A 350 -0.02 -5.43 20.03
C ALA A 350 0.37 -4.61 21.27
#